data_1491a41e32e4ccd6453a46a04eb29e2f
#
_entry.id   1491a41e32e4ccd6453a46a04eb29e2f
#
_cell.length_a   1.000
_cell.length_b   1.000
_cell.length_c   1.000
_cell.angle_alpha   90.00
_cell.angle_beta   90.00
_cell.angle_gamma   90.00
#
_symmetry.space_group_name_H-M   'P 1'
#
loop_
_entity.id
_entity.type
_entity.pdbx_description
1 polymer ?
#
loop_
_entity_poly.entity_id
_entity_poly.type
_entity_poly.pdbx_seq_one_letter_code
_entity_poly.pdbx_strand_id
1 'polypeptide(L)'
;MAATVAPGLKKPDRRGRIRVVVRVRPTIQEDLELPVHPYTGEGHAECVSEDAQRGTVQLRRPFYDTREFSVDGVLSRHASQSQTYDAVARGLVDSVLEGFNGTILAYGQSGTGKTHTIYGPLAFWHGPSEPPQLELSGIIPRSAAQIFAHADAKGCQLRVTLASLQIYQETVSDLLCPPAAASSSSSLLVREDPTRGIYVEGLTEVVVESPQQVLRAVQVSATNRATVSTAMNRCSSRSHAMLLMRVEQWERAEGGAAKGGAAAGGVRVARRGLLSVVDLAGSERVSKSGSEGTRLDEAKRINKSIAALGNCIAALAGPARSSTHVPFRDSKLTRLLTDSLGGKCAPPPLAPLSIGRSGATRV
;
A
#
# COMPACT_ATOMS: atom_id res chain seq x y z
N MET A 1 -27.17 -4.17 5.44
CA MET A 1 -26.98 -5.26 4.46
C MET A 1 -25.66 -5.95 4.76
N ALA A 2 -25.68 -7.24 5.10
CA ALA A 2 -24.47 -8.00 5.37
C ALA A 2 -23.66 -8.13 4.07
N ALA A 3 -22.39 -7.68 4.09
CA ALA A 3 -21.49 -7.82 2.95
C ALA A 3 -21.29 -9.31 2.66
N THR A 4 -21.76 -9.76 1.51
CA THR A 4 -21.54 -11.13 1.03
C THR A 4 -20.07 -11.26 0.69
N VAL A 5 -19.30 -11.92 1.55
CA VAL A 5 -17.90 -12.27 1.28
C VAL A 5 -17.89 -13.18 0.06
N ALA A 6 -17.07 -12.85 -0.95
CA ALA A 6 -16.93 -13.69 -2.13
C ALA A 6 -16.62 -15.14 -1.71
N PRO A 7 -17.27 -16.16 -2.30
CA PRO A 7 -17.08 -17.56 -1.93
C PRO A 7 -15.59 -17.93 -2.10
N GLY A 8 -15.03 -18.64 -1.12
CA GLY A 8 -13.64 -19.13 -1.13
C GLY A 8 -12.62 -18.25 -0.42
N LEU A 9 -12.96 -17.04 0.02
CA LEU A 9 -12.03 -16.18 0.77
C LEU A 9 -11.96 -16.59 2.25
N LYS A 10 -10.76 -16.98 2.70
CA LYS A 10 -10.50 -17.25 4.12
C LYS A 10 -10.59 -15.95 4.92
N LYS A 11 -11.27 -15.97 6.06
CA LYS A 11 -11.34 -14.82 6.97
C LYS A 11 -9.93 -14.38 7.40
N PRO A 12 -9.68 -13.07 7.60
CA PRO A 12 -8.40 -12.60 8.11
C PRO A 12 -8.07 -13.29 9.44
N ASP A 13 -6.87 -13.87 9.51
CA ASP A 13 -6.34 -14.46 10.74
C ASP A 13 -5.75 -13.35 11.61
N ARG A 14 -6.17 -13.24 12.87
CA ARG A 14 -5.66 -12.26 13.85
C ARG A 14 -4.19 -12.49 14.25
N ARG A 15 -3.55 -13.56 13.73
CA ARG A 15 -2.18 -13.97 14.10
C ARG A 15 -1.05 -13.30 13.30
N GLY A 16 -1.32 -12.23 12.54
CA GLY A 16 -0.27 -11.49 11.81
C GLY A 16 0.29 -12.22 10.59
N ARG A 17 -0.41 -13.23 10.06
CA ARG A 17 0.00 -13.96 8.86
C ARG A 17 -0.16 -13.11 7.60
N ILE A 18 0.85 -13.16 6.72
CA ILE A 18 0.75 -12.59 5.38
C ILE A 18 -0.34 -13.32 4.60
N ARG A 19 -1.31 -12.58 4.07
CA ARG A 19 -2.39 -13.09 3.24
C ARG A 19 -2.12 -12.76 1.79
N VAL A 20 -2.20 -13.77 0.92
CA VAL A 20 -1.94 -13.65 -0.52
C VAL A 20 -3.25 -13.76 -1.29
N VAL A 21 -3.62 -12.69 -1.99
CA VAL A 21 -4.79 -12.66 -2.89
C VAL A 21 -4.33 -12.38 -4.31
N VAL A 22 -4.65 -13.26 -5.24
CA VAL A 22 -4.36 -13.05 -6.66
C VAL A 22 -5.57 -12.40 -7.32
N ARG A 23 -5.34 -11.29 -8.03
CA ARG A 23 -6.33 -10.66 -8.90
C ARG A 23 -5.92 -10.86 -10.35
N VAL A 24 -6.77 -11.52 -11.12
CA VAL A 24 -6.59 -11.64 -12.55
C VAL A 24 -7.28 -10.46 -13.22
N ARG A 25 -6.55 -9.66 -14.00
CA ARG A 25 -7.14 -8.56 -14.76
C ARG A 25 -7.75 -9.07 -16.07
N PRO A 26 -8.78 -8.43 -16.62
CA PRO A 26 -9.26 -8.72 -17.96
C PRO A 26 -8.18 -8.41 -19.01
N THR A 27 -8.24 -9.09 -20.14
CA THR A 27 -7.45 -8.76 -21.32
C THR A 27 -7.88 -7.38 -21.83
N ILE A 28 -6.91 -6.51 -22.09
CA ILE A 28 -7.12 -5.17 -22.65
C ILE A 28 -6.63 -5.10 -24.10
N GLN A 29 -6.99 -4.05 -24.82
CA GLN A 29 -6.65 -3.91 -26.23
C GLN A 29 -5.14 -4.00 -26.49
N GLU A 30 -4.34 -3.39 -25.61
CA GLU A 30 -2.88 -3.40 -25.72
C GLU A 30 -2.28 -4.82 -25.59
N ASP A 31 -2.94 -5.73 -24.90
CA ASP A 31 -2.50 -7.13 -24.82
C ASP A 31 -2.69 -7.84 -26.16
N LEU A 32 -3.72 -7.47 -26.92
CA LEU A 32 -4.04 -8.08 -28.22
C LEU A 32 -3.08 -7.59 -29.32
N GLU A 33 -2.47 -6.43 -29.15
CA GLU A 33 -1.51 -5.81 -30.07
C GLU A 33 -0.07 -6.33 -29.89
N LEU A 34 0.19 -7.10 -28.83
CA LEU A 34 1.49 -7.72 -28.62
C LEU A 34 1.79 -8.71 -29.75
N PRO A 35 3.04 -8.81 -30.24
CA PRO A 35 3.39 -9.71 -31.32
C PRO A 35 3.13 -11.16 -30.92
N VAL A 36 2.64 -11.94 -31.90
CA VAL A 36 2.45 -13.39 -31.78
C VAL A 36 3.76 -14.03 -31.32
N HIS A 37 3.67 -15.02 -30.44
CA HIS A 37 4.86 -15.70 -29.93
C HIS A 37 5.63 -16.38 -31.08
N PRO A 38 6.93 -16.03 -31.30
CA PRO A 38 7.64 -16.37 -32.52
C PRO A 38 7.83 -17.88 -32.74
N TYR A 39 7.65 -18.71 -31.72
CA TYR A 39 7.83 -20.15 -31.78
C TYR A 39 6.52 -20.95 -31.82
N THR A 40 5.38 -20.37 -31.39
CA THR A 40 4.12 -21.12 -31.35
C THR A 40 3.15 -20.72 -32.45
N GLY A 41 3.34 -19.55 -33.09
CA GLY A 41 2.40 -19.02 -34.07
C GLY A 41 1.02 -18.71 -33.46
N GLU A 42 0.81 -19.00 -32.18
CA GLU A 42 -0.44 -18.74 -31.48
C GLU A 42 -0.52 -17.28 -31.11
N GLY A 43 -1.61 -16.63 -31.46
CA GLY A 43 -2.02 -15.36 -30.88
C GLY A 43 -2.19 -15.55 -29.37
N HIS A 44 -2.56 -14.49 -28.67
CA HIS A 44 -2.66 -14.44 -27.21
C HIS A 44 -3.44 -15.61 -26.61
N ALA A 45 -2.78 -16.76 -26.41
CA ALA A 45 -3.34 -17.87 -25.67
C ALA A 45 -3.50 -17.44 -24.21
N GLU A 46 -4.68 -17.63 -23.64
CA GLU A 46 -4.89 -17.44 -22.21
C GLU A 46 -3.98 -18.38 -21.43
N CYS A 47 -2.88 -17.83 -20.92
CA CYS A 47 -1.91 -18.61 -20.14
C CYS A 47 -2.28 -18.71 -18.65
N VAL A 48 -3.34 -18.01 -18.22
CA VAL A 48 -3.80 -17.98 -16.84
C VAL A 48 -5.24 -18.44 -16.76
N SER A 49 -5.49 -19.47 -15.96
CA SER A 49 -6.85 -19.85 -15.54
C SER A 49 -6.99 -19.73 -14.03
N GLU A 50 -8.15 -19.29 -13.58
CA GLU A 50 -8.44 -19.03 -12.18
C GLU A 50 -9.64 -19.87 -11.67
N ASP A 51 -9.51 -20.40 -10.45
CA ASP A 51 -10.60 -21.02 -9.71
C ASP A 51 -10.77 -20.29 -8.36
N ALA A 52 -11.74 -19.38 -8.34
CA ALA A 52 -12.03 -18.56 -7.15
C ALA A 52 -12.62 -19.40 -6.01
N GLN A 53 -13.27 -20.53 -6.29
CA GLN A 53 -13.86 -21.40 -5.25
C GLN A 53 -12.78 -22.21 -4.54
N ARG A 54 -11.84 -22.75 -5.31
CA ARG A 54 -10.71 -23.53 -4.75
C ARG A 54 -9.57 -22.65 -4.25
N GLY A 55 -9.53 -21.37 -4.63
CA GLY A 55 -8.42 -20.48 -4.34
C GLY A 55 -7.15 -20.88 -5.09
N THR A 56 -7.28 -21.35 -6.34
CA THR A 56 -6.15 -21.78 -7.15
C THR A 56 -6.02 -20.98 -8.45
N VAL A 57 -4.78 -20.81 -8.90
CA VAL A 57 -4.44 -20.20 -10.18
C VAL A 57 -3.50 -21.14 -10.92
N GLN A 58 -3.83 -21.46 -12.17
CA GLN A 58 -3.01 -22.27 -13.04
C GLN A 58 -2.33 -21.41 -14.09
N LEU A 59 -1.04 -21.64 -14.28
CA LEU A 59 -0.24 -21.04 -15.35
C LEU A 59 0.10 -22.10 -16.38
N ARG A 60 -0.45 -21.95 -17.59
CA ARG A 60 -0.04 -22.72 -18.77
C ARG A 60 1.13 -22.02 -19.45
N ARG A 61 2.19 -22.74 -19.69
CA ARG A 61 3.33 -22.24 -20.45
C ARG A 61 3.51 -23.09 -21.69
N PRO A 62 3.61 -22.49 -22.87
CA PRO A 62 3.94 -23.24 -24.07
C PRO A 62 5.20 -24.07 -23.84
N PHE A 63 5.19 -25.35 -24.22
CA PHE A 63 6.30 -26.32 -24.08
C PHE A 63 6.73 -26.66 -22.64
N TYR A 64 5.99 -26.23 -21.61
CA TYR A 64 6.29 -26.53 -20.20
C TYR A 64 5.02 -27.04 -19.51
N ASP A 65 5.22 -27.74 -18.40
CA ASP A 65 4.12 -28.21 -17.57
C ASP A 65 3.26 -27.08 -17.03
N THR A 66 1.96 -27.31 -16.93
CA THR A 66 1.04 -26.43 -16.23
C THR A 66 1.42 -26.39 -14.74
N ARG A 67 1.55 -25.22 -14.19
CA ARG A 67 1.78 -25.03 -12.74
C ARG A 67 0.54 -24.49 -12.07
N GLU A 68 0.16 -25.15 -10.98
CA GLU A 68 -0.92 -24.69 -10.11
C GLU A 68 -0.35 -24.09 -8.82
N PHE A 69 -1.00 -22.99 -8.39
CA PHE A 69 -0.65 -22.29 -7.16
C PHE A 69 -1.92 -22.13 -6.32
N SER A 70 -1.85 -22.53 -5.05
CA SER A 70 -2.91 -22.29 -4.06
C SER A 70 -2.60 -21.03 -3.28
N VAL A 71 -3.59 -20.15 -3.12
CA VAL A 71 -3.49 -18.86 -2.43
C VAL A 71 -4.67 -18.65 -1.48
N ASP A 72 -4.63 -17.60 -0.66
CA ASP A 72 -5.69 -17.32 0.32
C ASP A 72 -6.97 -16.78 -0.32
N GLY A 73 -6.90 -16.32 -1.57
CA GLY A 73 -8.06 -15.90 -2.35
C GLY A 73 -7.70 -15.59 -3.80
N VAL A 74 -8.66 -15.78 -4.68
CA VAL A 74 -8.55 -15.48 -6.10
C VAL A 74 -9.71 -14.60 -6.51
N LEU A 75 -9.39 -13.48 -7.14
CA LEU A 75 -10.34 -12.56 -7.76
C LEU A 75 -10.26 -12.71 -9.26
N SER A 76 -11.38 -13.14 -9.85
CA SER A 76 -11.47 -13.37 -11.28
C SER A 76 -11.31 -12.06 -12.08
N ARG A 77 -11.13 -12.20 -13.39
CA ARG A 77 -11.06 -11.08 -14.34
C ARG A 77 -12.30 -10.17 -14.33
N HIS A 78 -13.43 -10.64 -13.83
CA HIS A 78 -14.68 -9.90 -13.71
C HIS A 78 -14.86 -9.24 -12.34
N ALA A 79 -13.92 -9.42 -11.41
CA ALA A 79 -14.02 -8.85 -10.07
C ALA A 79 -13.93 -7.31 -10.11
N SER A 80 -14.97 -6.66 -9.58
CA SER A 80 -15.05 -5.20 -9.48
C SER A 80 -14.03 -4.64 -8.47
N GLN A 81 -13.83 -3.33 -8.49
CA GLN A 81 -13.04 -2.63 -7.48
C GLN A 81 -13.64 -2.77 -6.08
N SER A 82 -14.98 -2.76 -5.98
CA SER A 82 -15.66 -2.98 -4.69
C SER A 82 -15.40 -4.37 -4.14
N GLN A 83 -15.57 -5.40 -4.96
CA GLN A 83 -15.27 -6.79 -4.56
C GLN A 83 -13.80 -6.97 -4.17
N THR A 84 -12.89 -6.32 -4.90
CA THR A 84 -11.46 -6.31 -4.59
C THR A 84 -11.21 -5.67 -3.23
N TYR A 85 -11.82 -4.52 -2.97
CA TYR A 85 -11.71 -3.82 -1.69
C TYR A 85 -12.24 -4.66 -0.52
N ASP A 86 -13.41 -5.25 -0.68
CA ASP A 86 -14.03 -6.08 0.35
C ASP A 86 -13.18 -7.31 0.67
N ALA A 87 -12.58 -7.90 -0.35
CA ALA A 87 -11.72 -9.07 -0.21
C ALA A 87 -10.37 -8.78 0.46
N VAL A 88 -9.76 -7.63 0.15
CA VAL A 88 -8.35 -7.35 0.51
C VAL A 88 -8.25 -6.36 1.66
N ALA A 89 -9.04 -5.28 1.64
CA ALA A 89 -8.77 -4.09 2.44
C ALA A 89 -9.77 -3.85 3.57
N ARG A 90 -11.07 -4.13 3.38
CA ARG A 90 -12.13 -3.79 4.35
C ARG A 90 -11.78 -4.22 5.77
N GLY A 91 -11.52 -5.52 5.99
CA GLY A 91 -11.21 -6.03 7.33
C GLY A 91 -9.87 -5.54 7.88
N LEU A 92 -8.91 -5.18 7.01
CA LEU A 92 -7.65 -4.57 7.43
C LEU A 92 -7.88 -3.13 7.91
N VAL A 93 -8.72 -2.37 7.22
CA VAL A 93 -9.12 -1.01 7.65
C VAL A 93 -9.87 -1.06 8.98
N ASP A 94 -10.76 -2.04 9.18
CA ASP A 94 -11.40 -2.26 10.50
C ASP A 94 -10.35 -2.49 11.60
N SER A 95 -9.33 -3.30 11.33
CA SER A 95 -8.23 -3.50 12.29
C SER A 95 -7.43 -2.23 12.56
N VAL A 96 -7.22 -1.38 11.54
CA VAL A 96 -6.55 -0.07 11.71
C VAL A 96 -7.40 0.84 12.61
N LEU A 97 -8.72 0.82 12.46
CA LEU A 97 -9.64 1.54 13.32
C LEU A 97 -9.68 0.97 14.76
N GLU A 98 -9.34 -0.29 14.95
CA GLU A 98 -9.12 -0.89 16.27
C GLU A 98 -7.76 -0.54 16.89
N GLY A 99 -6.86 0.15 16.14
CA GLY A 99 -5.56 0.60 16.58
C GLY A 99 -4.38 -0.28 16.14
N PHE A 100 -4.59 -1.23 15.24
CA PHE A 100 -3.52 -2.06 14.69
C PHE A 100 -2.89 -1.42 13.45
N ASN A 101 -1.65 -1.82 13.13
CA ASN A 101 -1.03 -1.47 11.86
C ASN A 101 -1.39 -2.50 10.79
N GLY A 102 -1.70 -2.01 9.58
CA GLY A 102 -2.04 -2.84 8.44
C GLY A 102 -1.26 -2.43 7.20
N THR A 103 -0.85 -3.40 6.38
CA THR A 103 -0.14 -3.12 5.13
C THR A 103 -0.74 -3.89 3.97
N ILE A 104 -0.94 -3.19 2.86
CA ILE A 104 -1.38 -3.73 1.58
C ILE A 104 -0.25 -3.53 0.58
N LEU A 105 0.18 -4.61 -0.06
CA LEU A 105 1.22 -4.61 -1.09
C LEU A 105 0.62 -5.04 -2.42
N ALA A 106 0.69 -4.21 -3.47
CA ALA A 106 0.37 -4.63 -4.83
C ALA A 106 1.65 -5.08 -5.55
N TYR A 107 1.73 -6.35 -5.92
CA TYR A 107 2.88 -6.99 -6.56
C TYR A 107 2.49 -7.57 -7.92
N GLY A 108 3.39 -7.47 -8.90
CA GLY A 108 3.22 -8.03 -10.24
C GLY A 108 4.06 -7.29 -11.27
N GLN A 109 4.06 -7.78 -12.51
CA GLN A 109 4.75 -7.13 -13.63
C GLN A 109 4.15 -5.77 -13.98
N SER A 110 4.84 -4.96 -14.77
CA SER A 110 4.27 -3.74 -15.35
C SER A 110 3.04 -4.08 -16.20
N GLY A 111 2.02 -3.22 -16.15
CA GLY A 111 0.77 -3.45 -16.88
C GLY A 111 -0.23 -4.42 -16.20
N THR A 112 0.11 -5.11 -15.11
CA THR A 112 -0.80 -6.07 -14.45
C THR A 112 -1.93 -5.42 -13.63
N GLY A 113 -1.98 -4.10 -13.53
CA GLY A 113 -3.05 -3.39 -12.83
C GLY A 113 -2.80 -3.11 -11.35
N LYS A 114 -1.54 -3.12 -10.87
CA LYS A 114 -1.18 -2.75 -9.49
C LYS A 114 -1.73 -1.39 -9.10
N THR A 115 -1.34 -0.37 -9.85
CA THR A 115 -1.78 1.02 -9.64
C THR A 115 -3.29 1.17 -9.79
N HIS A 116 -3.89 0.50 -10.79
CA HIS A 116 -5.35 0.47 -10.96
C HIS A 116 -6.07 -0.13 -9.74
N THR A 117 -5.53 -1.19 -9.16
CA THR A 117 -6.10 -1.81 -7.95
C THR A 117 -6.02 -0.87 -6.74
N ILE A 118 -4.91 -0.14 -6.59
CA ILE A 118 -4.68 0.76 -5.44
C ILE A 118 -5.43 2.07 -5.57
N TYR A 119 -5.35 2.71 -6.73
CA TYR A 119 -5.87 4.07 -6.93
C TYR A 119 -7.18 4.11 -7.72
N GLY A 120 -7.43 3.15 -8.60
CA GLY A 120 -8.43 3.20 -9.66
C GLY A 120 -7.83 3.70 -10.98
N PRO A 121 -8.64 4.02 -12.00
CA PRO A 121 -8.16 4.51 -13.29
C PRO A 121 -7.40 5.83 -13.14
N LEU A 122 -6.18 5.89 -13.68
CA LEU A 122 -5.30 7.06 -13.59
C LEU A 122 -5.88 8.32 -14.26
N ALA A 123 -6.76 8.15 -15.24
CA ALA A 123 -7.42 9.27 -15.92
C ALA A 123 -8.20 10.19 -14.95
N PHE A 124 -8.71 9.66 -13.84
CA PHE A 124 -9.39 10.47 -12.83
C PHE A 124 -8.44 11.33 -11.99
N TRP A 125 -7.15 11.05 -12.02
CA TRP A 125 -6.16 11.77 -11.21
C TRP A 125 -5.49 12.92 -11.96
N HIS A 126 -5.72 13.02 -13.29
CA HIS A 126 -5.11 14.03 -14.14
C HIS A 126 -6.07 15.14 -14.61
N GLY A 127 -7.36 15.08 -14.21
CA GLY A 127 -8.38 16.05 -14.59
C GLY A 127 -8.80 16.96 -13.42
N PRO A 128 -9.18 18.22 -13.69
CA PRO A 128 -9.47 19.20 -12.63
C PRO A 128 -10.87 19.09 -12.01
N SER A 129 -11.77 18.22 -12.44
CA SER A 129 -13.19 18.59 -12.31
C SER A 129 -14.14 17.57 -11.75
N GLU A 130 -13.86 16.28 -11.66
CA GLU A 130 -14.85 15.34 -11.13
C GLU A 130 -14.26 14.36 -10.11
N PRO A 131 -14.94 14.17 -8.96
CA PRO A 131 -14.56 13.09 -8.04
C PRO A 131 -14.70 11.76 -8.79
N PRO A 132 -13.73 10.84 -8.62
CA PRO A 132 -13.77 9.55 -9.29
C PRO A 132 -15.09 8.85 -8.93
N GLN A 133 -15.78 8.32 -9.95
CA GLN A 133 -16.96 7.48 -9.71
C GLN A 133 -16.57 6.41 -8.69
N LEU A 134 -17.30 6.34 -7.57
CA LEU A 134 -16.97 5.46 -6.45
C LEU A 134 -16.80 4.00 -6.90
N GLU A 135 -17.55 3.59 -7.92
CA GLU A 135 -17.52 2.24 -8.49
C GLU A 135 -16.13 1.86 -9.05
N LEU A 136 -15.45 2.83 -9.68
CA LEU A 136 -14.13 2.62 -10.29
C LEU A 136 -12.98 2.91 -9.33
N SER A 137 -13.25 3.46 -8.16
CA SER A 137 -12.27 3.82 -7.15
C SER A 137 -11.53 2.60 -6.60
N GLY A 138 -10.20 2.72 -6.45
CA GLY A 138 -9.34 1.68 -5.91
C GLY A 138 -9.38 1.58 -4.37
N ILE A 139 -8.37 0.90 -3.83
CA ILE A 139 -8.26 0.61 -2.39
C ILE A 139 -8.15 1.90 -1.56
N ILE A 140 -7.29 2.85 -1.94
CA ILE A 140 -7.06 4.07 -1.16
C ILE A 140 -8.32 4.92 -1.00
N PRO A 141 -9.04 5.31 -2.07
CA PRO A 141 -10.27 6.08 -1.94
C PRO A 141 -11.34 5.41 -1.08
N ARG A 142 -11.49 4.09 -1.22
CA ARG A 142 -12.45 3.30 -0.44
C ARG A 142 -12.05 3.18 1.02
N SER A 143 -10.75 3.07 1.31
CA SER A 143 -10.24 3.07 2.69
C SER A 143 -10.53 4.41 3.37
N ALA A 144 -10.28 5.52 2.67
CA ALA A 144 -10.62 6.84 3.18
C ALA A 144 -12.12 6.97 3.49
N ALA A 145 -12.97 6.57 2.55
CA ALA A 145 -14.43 6.60 2.76
C ALA A 145 -14.87 5.77 3.99
N GLN A 146 -14.31 4.56 4.18
CA GLN A 146 -14.62 3.71 5.34
C GLN A 146 -14.15 4.33 6.65
N ILE A 147 -12.93 4.92 6.68
CA ILE A 147 -12.36 5.53 7.89
C ILE A 147 -13.23 6.71 8.35
N PHE A 148 -13.60 7.62 7.45
CA PHE A 148 -14.42 8.77 7.81
C PHE A 148 -15.86 8.37 8.13
N ALA A 149 -16.47 7.45 7.39
CA ALA A 149 -17.80 6.91 7.72
C ALA A 149 -17.86 6.25 9.11
N HIS A 150 -16.76 5.62 9.56
CA HIS A 150 -16.67 5.06 10.91
C HIS A 150 -16.73 6.16 11.99
N ALA A 151 -16.03 7.30 11.76
CA ALA A 151 -16.04 8.43 12.70
C ALA A 151 -17.45 9.01 12.83
N ASP A 152 -18.13 9.23 11.70
CA ASP A 152 -19.50 9.75 11.64
C ASP A 152 -20.48 8.82 12.36
N ALA A 153 -20.40 7.51 12.10
CA ALA A 153 -21.29 6.52 12.70
C ALA A 153 -21.11 6.37 14.21
N LYS A 154 -19.89 6.55 14.72
CA LYS A 154 -19.58 6.43 16.17
C LYS A 154 -19.57 7.76 16.90
N GLY A 155 -19.65 8.90 16.20
CA GLY A 155 -19.51 10.22 16.80
C GLY A 155 -18.17 10.40 17.52
N CYS A 156 -17.11 9.68 17.09
CA CYS A 156 -15.79 9.78 17.69
C CYS A 156 -14.95 10.86 16.98
N GLN A 157 -14.10 11.54 17.76
CA GLN A 157 -13.14 12.45 17.17
C GLN A 157 -12.00 11.63 16.51
N LEU A 158 -11.75 11.92 15.24
CA LEU A 158 -10.75 11.24 14.43
C LEU A 158 -9.77 12.25 13.84
N ARG A 159 -8.49 11.91 13.83
CA ARG A 159 -7.46 12.63 13.07
C ARG A 159 -6.82 11.66 12.10
N VAL A 160 -6.83 12.01 10.84
CA VAL A 160 -6.13 11.28 9.80
C VAL A 160 -4.94 12.10 9.33
N THR A 161 -3.76 11.50 9.35
CA THR A 161 -2.54 12.13 8.85
C THR A 161 -2.00 11.29 7.70
N LEU A 162 -1.76 11.94 6.56
CA LEU A 162 -1.22 11.33 5.36
C LEU A 162 0.24 11.69 5.17
N ALA A 163 1.02 10.72 4.74
CA ALA A 163 2.33 10.92 4.14
C ALA A 163 2.45 10.06 2.89
N SER A 164 3.16 10.54 1.88
CA SER A 164 3.39 9.79 0.65
C SER A 164 4.83 9.90 0.22
N LEU A 165 5.45 8.78 -0.10
CA LEU A 165 6.84 8.71 -0.51
C LEU A 165 7.03 7.79 -1.71
N GLN A 166 8.13 8.01 -2.41
CA GLN A 166 8.61 7.16 -3.49
C GLN A 166 9.98 6.59 -3.13
N ILE A 167 10.21 5.33 -3.50
CA ILE A 167 11.53 4.70 -3.44
C ILE A 167 11.96 4.37 -4.87
N TYR A 168 13.02 5.02 -5.31
CA TYR A 168 13.63 4.80 -6.62
C TYR A 168 15.14 4.63 -6.47
N GLN A 169 15.69 3.51 -6.93
CA GLN A 169 17.12 3.19 -6.81
C GLN A 169 17.68 3.36 -5.37
N GLU A 170 16.94 2.90 -4.35
CA GLU A 170 17.29 3.07 -2.94
C GLU A 170 17.33 4.54 -2.46
N THR A 171 16.77 5.47 -3.22
CA THR A 171 16.56 6.88 -2.84
C THR A 171 15.12 7.07 -2.40
N VAL A 172 14.89 7.70 -1.26
CA VAL A 172 13.55 8.01 -0.75
C VAL A 172 13.25 9.48 -1.03
N SER A 173 12.14 9.74 -1.71
CA SER A 173 11.64 11.07 -2.05
C SER A 173 10.25 11.29 -1.50
N ASP A 174 9.97 12.51 -1.04
CA ASP A 174 8.66 12.95 -0.58
C ASP A 174 7.77 13.28 -1.78
N LEU A 175 6.56 12.75 -1.81
CA LEU A 175 5.58 13.01 -2.85
C LEU A 175 4.53 14.07 -2.46
N LEU A 176 4.52 14.56 -1.22
CA LEU A 176 3.62 15.62 -0.75
C LEU A 176 4.34 16.95 -0.54
N CYS A 177 5.68 16.96 -0.63
CA CYS A 177 6.46 18.18 -0.51
C CYS A 177 6.18 19.13 -1.70
N PRO A 178 5.93 20.42 -1.44
CA PRO A 178 5.77 21.41 -2.52
C PRO A 178 7.02 21.48 -3.41
N PRO A 179 6.87 21.67 -4.74
CA PRO A 179 8.00 21.70 -5.67
C PRO A 179 9.08 22.74 -5.34
N ALA A 180 8.69 23.88 -4.75
CA ALA A 180 9.60 24.94 -4.32
C ALA A 180 10.52 24.51 -3.15
N ALA A 181 10.10 23.56 -2.33
CA ALA A 181 10.88 23.01 -1.22
C ALA A 181 11.68 21.77 -1.63
N ALA A 182 11.35 21.16 -2.75
CA ALA A 182 12.03 19.98 -3.30
C ALA A 182 13.40 20.28 -3.94
N SER A 183 13.85 21.54 -3.92
CA SER A 183 15.13 21.97 -4.55
C SER A 183 16.40 21.45 -3.84
N SER A 184 16.27 20.83 -2.67
CA SER A 184 17.35 20.04 -2.07
C SER A 184 17.19 18.56 -2.46
N SER A 185 17.92 18.12 -3.47
CA SER A 185 17.93 16.77 -4.04
C SER A 185 18.49 15.69 -3.08
N SER A 186 18.36 15.85 -1.77
CA SER A 186 18.84 14.90 -0.79
C SER A 186 17.78 13.81 -0.56
N SER A 187 18.19 12.55 -0.71
CA SER A 187 17.38 11.40 -0.30
C SER A 187 17.02 11.52 1.18
N LEU A 188 15.70 11.38 1.48
CA LEU A 188 15.25 11.33 2.86
C LEU A 188 15.85 10.11 3.58
N LEU A 189 16.16 10.28 4.87
CA LEU A 189 16.79 9.25 5.66
C LEU A 189 15.74 8.38 6.38
N VAL A 190 15.87 7.07 6.23
CA VAL A 190 15.10 6.11 7.04
C VAL A 190 15.80 5.92 8.37
N ARG A 191 15.10 6.25 9.45
CA ARG A 191 15.61 6.18 10.84
C ARG A 191 14.83 5.13 11.64
N GLU A 192 15.38 4.77 12.76
CA GLU A 192 14.75 3.88 13.73
C GLU A 192 14.77 4.56 15.10
N ASP A 193 13.63 4.61 15.74
CA ASP A 193 13.44 5.18 17.07
C ASP A 193 12.78 4.14 17.99
N PRO A 194 13.24 4.00 19.23
CA PRO A 194 12.70 2.99 20.15
C PRO A 194 11.19 3.14 20.42
N THR A 195 10.65 4.37 20.31
CA THR A 195 9.26 4.69 20.61
C THR A 195 8.39 4.81 19.37
N ARG A 196 8.93 5.27 18.25
CA ARG A 196 8.23 5.49 16.98
C ARG A 196 8.35 4.32 16.02
N GLY A 197 9.31 3.41 16.22
CA GLY A 197 9.67 2.39 15.26
C GLY A 197 10.43 2.97 14.06
N ILE A 198 10.22 2.41 12.87
CA ILE A 198 10.85 2.90 11.63
C ILE A 198 10.08 4.11 11.09
N TYR A 199 10.79 5.19 10.80
CA TYR A 199 10.23 6.41 10.22
C TYR A 199 11.16 7.05 9.19
N VAL A 200 10.64 7.99 8.42
CA VAL A 200 11.40 8.79 7.44
C VAL A 200 11.55 10.20 7.99
N GLU A 201 12.80 10.61 8.19
CA GLU A 201 13.13 11.93 8.71
C GLU A 201 12.81 13.00 7.67
N GLY A 202 12.06 14.04 8.07
CA GLY A 202 11.69 15.16 7.21
C GLY A 202 10.57 14.86 6.20
N LEU A 203 9.89 13.71 6.31
CA LEU A 203 8.74 13.40 5.44
C LEU A 203 7.56 14.32 5.76
N THR A 204 6.95 14.90 4.72
CA THR A 204 5.77 15.77 4.88
C THR A 204 4.58 14.96 5.34
N GLU A 205 3.97 15.40 6.44
CA GLU A 205 2.74 14.84 6.99
C GLU A 205 1.61 15.87 6.86
N VAL A 206 0.51 15.50 6.21
CA VAL A 206 -0.66 16.37 5.97
C VAL A 206 -1.85 15.84 6.77
N VAL A 207 -2.43 16.69 7.59
CA VAL A 207 -3.68 16.36 8.29
C VAL A 207 -4.85 16.53 7.33
N VAL A 208 -5.72 15.54 7.26
CA VAL A 208 -6.92 15.51 6.41
C VAL A 208 -8.16 15.27 7.25
N GLU A 209 -9.24 15.98 6.90
CA GLU A 209 -10.50 16.02 7.65
C GLU A 209 -11.68 15.42 6.87
N SER A 210 -11.43 15.00 5.62
CA SER A 210 -12.45 14.40 4.77
C SER A 210 -11.87 13.45 3.73
N PRO A 211 -12.67 12.52 3.17
CA PRO A 211 -12.24 11.68 2.05
C PRO A 211 -11.76 12.51 0.86
N GLN A 212 -12.38 13.65 0.59
CA GLN A 212 -12.03 14.54 -0.51
C GLN A 212 -10.62 15.13 -0.35
N GLN A 213 -10.23 15.48 0.87
CA GLN A 213 -8.87 15.95 1.14
C GLN A 213 -7.83 14.83 0.95
N VAL A 214 -8.17 13.58 1.29
CA VAL A 214 -7.33 12.40 0.96
C VAL A 214 -7.13 12.31 -0.55
N LEU A 215 -8.22 12.42 -1.33
CA LEU A 215 -8.16 12.35 -2.79
C LEU A 215 -7.26 13.46 -3.37
N ARG A 216 -7.37 14.68 -2.86
CA ARG A 216 -6.50 15.80 -3.29
C ARG A 216 -5.03 15.52 -2.98
N ALA A 217 -4.71 15.03 -1.79
CA ALA A 217 -3.34 14.67 -1.43
C ALA A 217 -2.78 13.56 -2.33
N VAL A 218 -3.61 12.58 -2.69
CA VAL A 218 -3.25 11.51 -3.63
C VAL A 218 -3.02 12.07 -5.04
N GLN A 219 -3.80 13.03 -5.50
CA GLN A 219 -3.58 13.72 -6.80
C GLN A 219 -2.23 14.44 -6.82
N VAL A 220 -1.91 15.20 -5.76
CA VAL A 220 -0.60 15.85 -5.62
C VAL A 220 0.52 14.82 -5.66
N SER A 221 0.38 13.73 -4.91
CA SER A 221 1.36 12.63 -4.90
C SER A 221 1.55 12.00 -6.28
N ALA A 222 0.47 11.75 -7.01
CA ALA A 222 0.52 11.18 -8.37
C ALA A 222 1.19 12.14 -9.36
N THR A 223 0.88 13.43 -9.28
CA THR A 223 1.49 14.48 -10.13
C THR A 223 2.98 14.59 -9.85
N ASN A 224 3.39 14.66 -8.58
CA ASN A 224 4.80 14.75 -8.22
C ASN A 224 5.56 13.47 -8.62
N ARG A 225 4.96 12.29 -8.48
CA ARG A 225 5.54 11.02 -8.96
C ARG A 225 5.76 11.05 -10.48
N ALA A 226 4.82 11.58 -11.25
CA ALA A 226 4.94 11.71 -12.70
C ALA A 226 6.06 12.69 -13.08
N THR A 227 6.17 13.82 -12.40
CA THR A 227 7.20 14.85 -12.65
C THR A 227 8.61 14.32 -12.36
N VAL A 228 8.80 13.65 -11.23
CA VAL A 228 10.09 13.02 -10.88
C VAL A 228 10.45 11.94 -11.90
N SER A 229 9.48 11.18 -12.42
CA SER A 229 9.75 10.16 -13.43
C SER A 229 10.03 10.71 -14.83
N THR A 230 9.54 11.89 -15.21
CA THR A 230 9.89 12.55 -16.48
C THR A 230 11.31 13.12 -16.47
N ALA A 231 11.78 13.61 -15.32
CA ALA A 231 13.14 14.12 -15.15
C ALA A 231 14.21 12.99 -15.16
N MET A 232 13.82 11.75 -14.81
CA MET A 232 14.72 10.59 -14.63
C MET A 232 14.38 9.38 -15.52
N ASN A 233 14.02 9.57 -16.80
CA ASN A 233 13.65 8.46 -17.71
C ASN A 233 12.34 7.72 -17.36
N ARG A 234 11.22 8.38 -17.73
CA ARG A 234 9.86 7.83 -17.92
C ARG A 234 9.63 6.41 -17.43
N CYS A 235 9.44 6.18 -16.12
CA CYS A 235 8.69 4.99 -15.74
C CYS A 235 8.24 4.97 -14.27
N SER A 236 6.96 5.25 -14.02
CA SER A 236 6.27 4.93 -12.76
C SER A 236 6.36 3.43 -12.43
N SER A 237 6.59 2.56 -13.44
CA SER A 237 6.79 1.12 -13.27
C SER A 237 8.12 0.76 -12.59
N ARG A 238 9.06 1.70 -12.45
CA ARG A 238 10.40 1.46 -11.91
C ARG A 238 10.61 1.94 -10.48
N SER A 239 9.61 2.57 -9.88
CA SER A 239 9.65 3.07 -8.51
C SER A 239 8.55 2.46 -7.66
N HIS A 240 8.83 2.24 -6.38
CA HIS A 240 7.78 1.90 -5.41
C HIS A 240 7.16 3.19 -4.90
N ALA A 241 5.83 3.25 -4.82
CA ALA A 241 5.14 4.33 -4.14
C ALA A 241 4.47 3.79 -2.88
N MET A 242 4.57 4.53 -1.79
CA MET A 242 4.01 4.15 -0.50
C MET A 242 3.20 5.31 0.05
N LEU A 243 1.91 5.07 0.32
CA LEU A 243 1.03 5.97 1.03
C LEU A 243 0.87 5.45 2.46
N LEU A 244 1.09 6.33 3.41
CA LEU A 244 0.93 6.11 4.85
C LEU A 244 -0.28 6.89 5.33
N MET A 245 -1.25 6.22 5.94
CA MET A 245 -2.44 6.83 6.51
C MET A 245 -2.50 6.48 7.99
N ARG A 246 -2.10 7.43 8.85
CA ARG A 246 -2.17 7.28 10.31
C ARG A 246 -3.53 7.75 10.79
N VAL A 247 -4.18 6.90 11.56
CA VAL A 247 -5.50 7.15 12.14
C VAL A 247 -5.37 7.21 13.65
N GLU A 248 -5.72 8.34 14.23
CA GLU A 248 -5.75 8.55 15.67
C GLU A 248 -7.18 8.82 16.10
N GLN A 249 -7.65 8.12 17.13
CA GLN A 249 -8.98 8.29 17.70
C GLN A 249 -8.86 8.80 19.13
N TRP A 250 -9.71 9.74 19.49
CA TRP A 250 -9.76 10.31 20.83
C TRP A 250 -11.02 9.86 21.55
N GLU A 251 -10.85 9.53 22.82
CA GLU A 251 -11.94 9.32 23.76
C GLU A 251 -11.89 10.44 24.82
N ARG A 252 -13.06 10.92 25.24
CA ARG A 252 -13.13 11.72 26.45
C ARG A 252 -12.74 10.83 27.62
N ALA A 253 -11.78 11.25 28.42
CA ALA A 253 -11.53 10.61 29.68
C ALA A 253 -12.82 10.72 30.50
N GLU A 254 -13.48 9.61 30.78
CA GLU A 254 -14.55 9.60 31.77
C GLU A 254 -13.93 10.12 33.07
N GLY A 255 -14.49 11.23 33.56
CA GLY A 255 -14.03 11.85 34.81
C GLY A 255 -14.25 10.86 35.92
N GLY A 256 -13.19 10.16 36.32
CA GLY A 256 -13.18 9.50 37.61
C GLY A 256 -13.43 10.62 38.63
N ALA A 257 -14.51 10.47 39.43
CA ALA A 257 -14.83 11.38 40.50
C ALA A 257 -13.65 11.42 41.51
N ALA A 258 -12.67 12.31 41.21
CA ALA A 258 -11.68 12.68 42.20
C ALA A 258 -12.38 13.57 43.22
N LYS A 259 -12.48 13.08 44.45
CA LYS A 259 -12.93 13.87 45.61
C LYS A 259 -12.05 15.13 45.68
N GLY A 260 -12.60 16.28 45.33
CA GLY A 260 -12.00 17.59 45.52
C GLY A 260 -11.21 18.15 44.33
N GLY A 261 -11.81 19.01 43.53
CA GLY A 261 -11.11 19.86 42.54
C GLY A 261 -11.64 19.64 41.09
N ALA A 262 -11.87 20.75 40.40
CA ALA A 262 -12.44 20.81 39.06
C ALA A 262 -11.81 19.78 38.10
N ALA A 263 -12.59 18.77 37.71
CA ALA A 263 -12.21 17.78 36.75
C ALA A 263 -12.15 18.43 35.35
N ALA A 264 -11.00 18.88 34.92
CA ALA A 264 -10.73 19.15 33.52
C ALA A 264 -10.78 17.79 32.80
N GLY A 265 -11.90 17.48 32.15
CA GLY A 265 -12.07 16.29 31.31
C GLY A 265 -11.01 16.28 30.22
N GLY A 266 -9.91 15.59 30.46
CA GLY A 266 -8.80 15.46 29.51
C GLY A 266 -9.23 14.58 28.33
N VAL A 267 -8.93 15.00 27.11
CA VAL A 267 -9.05 14.18 25.91
C VAL A 267 -7.75 13.40 25.73
N ARG A 268 -7.81 12.09 25.59
CA ARG A 268 -6.64 11.24 25.34
C ARG A 268 -6.79 10.48 24.03
N VAL A 269 -5.67 10.24 23.37
CA VAL A 269 -5.65 9.33 22.22
C VAL A 269 -5.90 7.91 22.72
N ALA A 270 -7.04 7.35 22.37
CA ALA A 270 -7.44 6.00 22.78
C ALA A 270 -6.85 4.93 21.89
N ARG A 271 -6.78 5.21 20.58
CA ARG A 271 -6.30 4.26 19.58
C ARG A 271 -5.48 4.97 18.52
N ARG A 272 -4.43 4.28 18.05
CA ARG A 272 -3.60 4.73 16.93
C ARG A 272 -3.33 3.55 16.01
N GLY A 273 -3.74 3.64 14.74
CA GLY A 273 -3.46 2.66 13.71
C GLY A 273 -2.76 3.29 12.52
N LEU A 274 -2.01 2.48 11.77
CA LEU A 274 -1.35 2.90 10.54
C LEU A 274 -1.75 1.97 9.40
N LEU A 275 -2.36 2.53 8.36
CA LEU A 275 -2.56 1.85 7.09
C LEU A 275 -1.45 2.25 6.12
N SER A 276 -0.65 1.27 5.70
CA SER A 276 0.38 1.41 4.68
C SER A 276 -0.08 0.76 3.39
N VAL A 277 -0.17 1.53 2.29
CA VAL A 277 -0.54 1.00 0.97
C VAL A 277 0.62 1.21 0.02
N VAL A 278 1.12 0.12 -0.57
CA VAL A 278 2.34 0.12 -1.38
C VAL A 278 2.07 -0.37 -2.79
N ASP A 279 2.28 0.51 -3.75
CA ASP A 279 2.34 0.21 -5.19
C ASP A 279 3.78 -0.14 -5.56
N LEU A 280 4.10 -1.42 -5.67
CA LEU A 280 5.46 -1.88 -5.96
C LEU A 280 5.83 -1.62 -7.42
N ALA A 281 7.12 -1.40 -7.67
CA ALA A 281 7.69 -1.43 -9.01
C ALA A 281 7.38 -2.75 -9.74
N GLY A 282 7.51 -2.77 -11.05
CA GLY A 282 7.32 -3.98 -11.85
C GLY A 282 8.29 -5.09 -11.47
N SER A 283 7.81 -6.31 -11.39
CA SER A 283 8.60 -7.49 -11.01
C SER A 283 9.24 -8.22 -12.19
N GLU A 284 9.20 -7.63 -13.38
CA GLU A 284 9.81 -8.19 -14.58
C GLU A 284 11.32 -8.31 -14.47
N ARG A 285 11.89 -9.39 -15.05
CA ARG A 285 13.33 -9.60 -15.08
C ARG A 285 13.99 -8.67 -16.10
N VAL A 286 15.14 -8.11 -15.72
CA VAL A 286 15.98 -7.22 -16.54
C VAL A 286 16.36 -7.85 -17.88
N SER A 287 16.58 -9.16 -17.93
CA SER A 287 16.97 -9.89 -19.14
C SER A 287 15.97 -9.81 -20.29
N LYS A 288 14.70 -9.48 -20.00
CA LYS A 288 13.66 -9.35 -21.03
C LYS A 288 13.55 -7.95 -21.63
N SER A 289 14.22 -6.95 -21.06
CA SER A 289 14.10 -5.54 -21.47
C SER A 289 15.10 -5.10 -22.52
N GLY A 290 16.05 -5.96 -22.93
CA GLY A 290 17.11 -5.60 -23.89
C GLY A 290 17.96 -4.40 -23.45
N SER A 291 18.03 -4.14 -22.15
CA SER A 291 18.67 -2.94 -21.61
C SER A 291 20.18 -3.13 -21.49
N GLU A 292 20.96 -2.21 -22.06
CA GLU A 292 22.42 -2.16 -21.95
C GLU A 292 22.89 -0.94 -21.14
N GLY A 293 24.07 -1.00 -20.55
CA GLY A 293 24.71 0.10 -19.85
C GLY A 293 23.97 0.58 -18.61
N THR A 294 23.74 1.88 -18.47
CA THR A 294 23.11 2.52 -17.30
C THR A 294 21.70 2.01 -16.98
N ARG A 295 20.95 1.58 -18.01
CA ARG A 295 19.61 0.97 -17.82
C ARG A 295 19.68 -0.41 -17.16
N LEU A 296 20.74 -1.15 -17.40
CA LEU A 296 20.97 -2.45 -16.77
C LEU A 296 21.22 -2.30 -15.26
N ASP A 297 22.02 -1.30 -14.87
CA ASP A 297 22.32 -1.03 -13.45
C ASP A 297 21.10 -0.47 -12.70
N GLU A 298 20.29 0.37 -13.35
CA GLU A 298 19.00 0.82 -12.83
C GLU A 298 18.09 -0.38 -12.53
N ALA A 299 17.90 -1.26 -13.49
CA ALA A 299 17.03 -2.41 -13.36
C ALA A 299 17.52 -3.42 -12.31
N LYS A 300 18.86 -3.57 -12.15
CA LYS A 300 19.46 -4.37 -11.05
C LYS A 300 19.10 -3.79 -9.67
N ARG A 301 19.14 -2.46 -9.51
CA ARG A 301 18.79 -1.80 -8.24
C ARG A 301 17.31 -1.92 -7.89
N ILE A 302 16.41 -1.81 -8.88
CA ILE A 302 14.97 -2.00 -8.69
C ILE A 302 14.68 -3.45 -8.28
N ASN A 303 15.27 -4.41 -8.99
CA ASN A 303 15.09 -5.82 -8.66
C ASN A 303 15.71 -6.19 -7.30
N LYS A 304 16.73 -5.45 -6.82
CA LYS A 304 17.32 -5.65 -5.50
C LYS A 304 16.29 -5.45 -4.39
N SER A 305 15.50 -4.39 -4.42
CA SER A 305 14.47 -4.12 -3.39
C SER A 305 13.35 -5.17 -3.41
N ILE A 306 12.93 -5.62 -4.60
CA ILE A 306 11.93 -6.69 -4.75
C ILE A 306 12.49 -8.04 -4.29
N ALA A 307 13.76 -8.36 -4.63
CA ALA A 307 14.43 -9.57 -4.17
C ALA A 307 14.60 -9.57 -2.65
N ALA A 308 15.00 -8.44 -2.05
CA ALA A 308 15.09 -8.29 -0.61
C ALA A 308 13.73 -8.52 0.07
N LEU A 309 12.64 -8.00 -0.51
CA LEU A 309 11.29 -8.28 -0.02
C LEU A 309 10.96 -9.77 -0.10
N GLY A 310 11.29 -10.44 -1.22
CA GLY A 310 11.12 -11.88 -1.36
C GLY A 310 11.89 -12.67 -0.30
N ASN A 311 13.13 -12.30 -0.01
CA ASN A 311 13.96 -12.92 1.03
C ASN A 311 13.35 -12.72 2.43
N CYS A 312 12.85 -11.53 2.74
CA CYS A 312 12.15 -11.28 4.00
C CYS A 312 10.91 -12.16 4.15
N ILE A 313 10.08 -12.26 3.10
CA ILE A 313 8.88 -13.09 3.09
C ILE A 313 9.25 -14.58 3.26
N ALA A 314 10.27 -15.06 2.54
CA ALA A 314 10.75 -16.43 2.66
C ALA A 314 11.27 -16.75 4.06
N ALA A 315 12.02 -15.83 4.68
CA ALA A 315 12.50 -15.98 6.05
C ALA A 315 11.33 -16.01 7.07
N LEU A 316 10.30 -15.19 6.87
CA LEU A 316 9.10 -15.17 7.72
C LEU A 316 8.20 -16.41 7.53
N ALA A 317 8.21 -17.02 6.35
CA ALA A 317 7.45 -18.23 6.04
C ALA A 317 8.15 -19.53 6.49
N GLY A 318 9.41 -19.45 6.89
CA GLY A 318 10.20 -20.59 7.36
C GLY A 318 9.68 -21.20 8.66
N PRO A 319 10.08 -22.43 9.01
CA PRO A 319 9.65 -23.09 10.24
C PRO A 319 10.09 -22.27 11.46
N ALA A 320 9.16 -22.06 12.39
CA ALA A 320 9.31 -21.21 13.59
C ALA A 320 10.48 -21.58 14.53
N ARG A 321 11.19 -22.68 14.27
CA ARG A 321 12.33 -23.17 15.05
C ARG A 321 13.70 -22.70 14.56
N SER A 322 13.83 -22.13 13.36
CA SER A 322 15.05 -21.51 12.93
C SER A 322 15.02 -20.03 13.35
N SER A 323 15.93 -19.61 14.24
CA SER A 323 16.17 -18.20 14.61
C SER A 323 16.76 -17.44 13.42
N THR A 324 16.13 -17.57 12.26
CA THR A 324 16.65 -17.03 11.02
C THR A 324 16.45 -15.51 11.06
N HIS A 325 17.56 -14.80 11.01
CA HIS A 325 17.53 -13.35 10.90
C HIS A 325 16.78 -12.94 9.63
N VAL A 326 15.71 -12.13 9.77
CA VAL A 326 14.98 -11.58 8.62
C VAL A 326 15.74 -10.37 8.09
N PRO A 327 16.16 -10.36 6.81
CA PRO A 327 17.06 -9.35 6.27
C PRO A 327 16.35 -8.03 5.92
N PHE A 328 15.67 -7.40 6.88
CA PHE A 328 14.95 -6.15 6.65
C PHE A 328 15.84 -4.97 6.25
N ARG A 329 17.15 -5.05 6.54
CA ARG A 329 18.10 -3.96 6.26
C ARG A 329 18.66 -3.98 4.84
N ASP A 330 18.33 -4.98 4.02
CA ASP A 330 18.88 -5.15 2.66
C ASP A 330 18.37 -4.11 1.65
N SER A 331 17.22 -3.47 1.93
CA SER A 331 16.69 -2.37 1.11
C SER A 331 15.93 -1.35 1.94
N LYS A 332 15.76 -0.13 1.40
CA LYS A 332 14.92 0.90 2.01
C LYS A 332 13.47 0.44 2.12
N LEU A 333 12.98 -0.26 1.10
CA LEU A 333 11.63 -0.83 1.08
C LEU A 333 11.41 -1.80 2.25
N THR A 334 12.27 -2.81 2.40
CA THR A 334 12.14 -3.81 3.46
C THR A 334 12.32 -3.21 4.83
N ARG A 335 13.19 -2.21 4.96
CA ARG A 335 13.37 -1.48 6.21
C ARG A 335 12.10 -0.73 6.63
N LEU A 336 11.42 -0.04 5.70
CA LEU A 336 10.15 0.64 5.97
C LEU A 336 9.01 -0.33 6.27
N LEU A 337 9.09 -1.56 5.78
CA LEU A 337 8.10 -2.61 6.01
C LEU A 337 8.40 -3.48 7.24
N THR A 338 9.46 -3.20 8.00
CA THR A 338 9.89 -4.01 9.16
C THR A 338 8.76 -4.24 10.15
N ASP A 339 8.10 -3.18 10.60
CA ASP A 339 7.02 -3.25 11.60
C ASP A 339 5.78 -3.97 11.05
N SER A 340 5.50 -3.80 9.77
CA SER A 340 4.36 -4.40 9.08
C SER A 340 4.52 -5.89 8.84
N LEU A 341 5.70 -6.32 8.40
CA LEU A 341 5.99 -7.73 8.08
C LEU A 341 6.47 -8.50 9.30
N GLY A 342 7.12 -7.83 10.25
CA GLY A 342 7.70 -8.45 11.45
C GLY A 342 6.70 -8.80 12.55
N GLY A 343 5.40 -8.58 12.32
CA GLY A 343 4.35 -8.97 13.28
C GLY A 343 4.27 -8.09 14.52
N LYS A 344 5.00 -6.98 14.60
CA LYS A 344 4.88 -5.97 15.66
C LYS A 344 3.63 -5.11 15.41
N CYS A 345 2.47 -5.76 15.31
CA CYS A 345 1.18 -5.09 15.12
C CYS A 345 0.61 -4.49 16.42
N ALA A 346 1.39 -4.40 17.48
CA ALA A 346 0.96 -3.70 18.69
C ALA A 346 1.20 -2.20 18.50
N PRO A 347 0.22 -1.34 18.83
CA PRO A 347 0.46 0.10 18.85
C PRO A 347 1.57 0.38 19.87
N PRO A 348 2.53 1.30 19.56
CA PRO A 348 3.50 1.73 20.56
C PRO A 348 2.78 2.29 21.78
N PRO A 349 3.31 2.12 23.01
CA PRO A 349 2.68 2.62 24.22
C PRO A 349 2.46 4.14 24.10
N LEU A 350 1.27 4.57 24.47
CA LEU A 350 0.85 5.97 24.41
C LEU A 350 1.74 6.82 25.34
N ALA A 351 2.66 7.58 24.78
CA ALA A 351 3.31 8.66 25.51
C ALA A 351 2.30 9.81 25.69
N PRO A 352 2.16 10.42 26.88
CA PRO A 352 1.28 11.56 27.07
C PRO A 352 1.79 12.74 26.23
N LEU A 353 0.98 13.15 25.25
CA LEU A 353 1.25 14.34 24.43
C LEU A 353 0.81 15.58 25.23
N SER A 354 1.76 16.42 25.62
CA SER A 354 1.50 17.81 25.96
C SER A 354 1.07 18.55 24.68
N ILE A 355 -0.10 19.16 24.70
CA ILE A 355 -0.65 19.97 23.61
C ILE A 355 0.14 21.26 23.52
N GLY A 356 1.26 21.25 22.80
CA GLY A 356 1.94 22.46 22.33
C GLY A 356 1.32 22.88 21.01
N ARG A 357 0.76 24.08 20.94
CA ARG A 357 0.32 24.70 19.68
C ARG A 357 1.56 24.91 18.80
N SER A 358 1.79 24.05 17.81
CA SER A 358 2.75 24.31 16.74
C SER A 358 2.03 24.24 15.39
N GLY A 359 2.22 25.28 14.59
CA GLY A 359 1.48 25.59 13.38
C GLY A 359 1.41 24.42 12.38
N ALA A 360 0.20 23.97 12.14
CA ALA A 360 -0.11 23.13 11.01
C ALA A 360 -0.34 24.04 9.78
N THR A 361 0.47 23.88 8.76
CA THR A 361 0.22 24.50 7.45
C THR A 361 -1.04 23.86 6.86
N ARG A 362 -2.10 24.65 6.70
CA ARG A 362 -3.31 24.26 5.97
C ARG A 362 -3.01 24.39 4.49
N VAL A 363 -3.28 23.32 3.73
CA VAL A 363 -3.36 23.32 2.26
C VAL A 363 -4.80 23.34 1.83
#